data_3898d28dcd3faf75de714ef1f8e948c4
#
_entry.id   3898d28dcd3faf75de714ef1f8e948c4
#
_cell.length_a   1.000
_cell.length_b   1.000
_cell.length_c   1.000
_cell.angle_alpha   90.00
_cell.angle_beta   90.00
_cell.angle_gamma   90.00
#
_symmetry.space_group_name_H-M   'P 1'
#
loop_
_entity.id
_entity.type
_entity.pdbx_description
1 polymer ?
#
loop_
_entity_poly.entity_id
_entity_poly.type
_entity_poly.pdbx_seq_one_letter_code
_entity_poly.pdbx_strand_id
1 'polypeptide(L)'
;MASGPGMVGRRLPLRRAASDAAARLHRILVVEDEEAVAEGLRLLLEQEYAVDLASSGEQALEMLLGDVPFDAVLCDLMMPGMSGIELFRALKARAPGMEERLVFMTGGAFTPEAEDFLDEVSNARVEKPFDFTSVDRLLRHVAVAHRRRDPPAV
;
A
#
# COMPACT_ATOMS: atom_id res chain seq x y z
N MET A 1 43.53 -27.47 -13.07
CA MET A 1 43.02 -28.15 -12.00
C MET A 1 41.96 -27.42 -11.22
N ALA A 2 41.11 -27.99 -10.70
CA ALA A 2 40.20 -27.61 -9.65
C ALA A 2 39.83 -26.13 -9.51
N SER A 3 39.76 -25.41 -10.53
CA SER A 3 39.53 -23.96 -10.41
C SER A 3 38.09 -23.55 -10.47
N GLY A 4 37.21 -24.45 -10.76
CA GLY A 4 35.85 -24.07 -11.00
C GLY A 4 34.95 -23.76 -9.82
N PRO A 5 35.13 -24.35 -8.66
CA PRO A 5 34.13 -24.29 -7.61
C PRO A 5 33.87 -22.92 -7.01
N GLY A 6 34.85 -22.04 -7.07
CA GLY A 6 34.68 -20.73 -6.46
C GLY A 6 33.73 -19.79 -7.16
N MET A 7 33.44 -20.04 -8.43
CA MET A 7 32.61 -19.13 -9.23
C MET A 7 31.14 -19.26 -8.92
N VAL A 8 30.68 -20.43 -8.55
CA VAL A 8 29.27 -20.67 -8.31
C VAL A 8 28.78 -19.95 -7.06
N GLY A 9 29.62 -19.88 -6.05
CA GLY A 9 29.24 -19.24 -4.80
C GLY A 9 29.02 -17.74 -4.87
N ARG A 10 29.57 -17.08 -5.87
CA ARG A 10 29.48 -15.63 -5.99
C ARG A 10 28.09 -15.13 -6.36
N ARG A 11 27.29 -15.99 -6.99
CA ARG A 11 25.92 -15.60 -7.35
C ARG A 11 24.98 -15.58 -6.14
N LEU A 12 25.25 -16.39 -5.16
CA LEU A 12 24.41 -16.45 -3.97
C LEU A 12 24.37 -15.15 -3.19
N PRO A 13 25.48 -14.45 -2.97
CA PRO A 13 25.44 -13.16 -2.28
C PRO A 13 24.60 -12.12 -3.00
N LEU A 14 24.63 -12.09 -4.33
CA LEU A 14 23.85 -11.13 -5.10
C LEU A 14 22.35 -11.39 -4.98
N ARG A 15 21.95 -12.65 -5.03
CA ARG A 15 20.52 -13.00 -4.86
C ARG A 15 20.06 -12.69 -3.45
N ARG A 16 20.89 -12.99 -2.48
CA ARG A 16 20.57 -12.71 -1.08
C ARG A 16 20.45 -11.22 -0.85
N ALA A 17 21.35 -10.43 -1.40
CA ALA A 17 21.31 -8.98 -1.27
C ALA A 17 20.04 -8.39 -1.90
N ALA A 18 19.64 -8.89 -3.08
CA ALA A 18 18.42 -8.42 -3.72
C ALA A 18 17.19 -8.81 -2.92
N SER A 19 17.14 -10.02 -2.37
CA SER A 19 16.06 -10.49 -1.52
C SER A 19 15.99 -9.68 -0.23
N ASP A 20 17.13 -9.39 0.38
CA ASP A 20 17.20 -8.57 1.59
C ASP A 20 16.73 -7.14 1.32
N ALA A 21 17.13 -6.58 0.17
CA ALA A 21 16.71 -5.25 -0.22
C ALA A 21 15.19 -5.20 -0.42
N ALA A 22 14.61 -6.20 -1.10
CA ALA A 22 13.17 -6.28 -1.29
C ALA A 22 12.43 -6.42 0.05
N ALA A 23 12.99 -7.20 0.98
CA ALA A 23 12.40 -7.36 2.31
C ALA A 23 12.44 -6.08 3.13
N ARG A 24 13.36 -5.17 2.82
CA ARG A 24 13.46 -3.87 3.51
C ARG A 24 12.52 -2.81 2.94
N LEU A 25 11.99 -3.03 1.74
CA LEU A 25 11.05 -2.09 1.15
C LEU A 25 9.76 -2.08 1.93
N HIS A 26 9.16 -0.90 2.01
CA HIS A 26 7.81 -0.81 2.54
C HIS A 26 6.86 -1.54 1.61
N ARG A 27 5.88 -2.22 2.18
CA ARG A 27 4.87 -2.92 1.41
C ARG A 27 3.60 -2.10 1.35
N ILE A 28 3.17 -1.83 0.13
CA ILE A 28 2.02 -0.98 -0.15
C ILE A 28 0.94 -1.82 -0.82
N LEU A 29 -0.30 -1.65 -0.37
CA LEU A 29 -1.47 -2.20 -1.06
C LEU A 29 -2.12 -1.08 -1.85
N VAL A 30 -2.35 -1.30 -3.13
CA VAL A 30 -3.09 -0.38 -3.98
C VAL A 30 -4.48 -0.96 -4.21
N VAL A 31 -5.51 -0.22 -3.83
CA VAL A 31 -6.90 -0.63 -3.95
C VAL A 31 -7.56 0.24 -5.01
N GLU A 32 -7.82 -0.34 -6.17
CA GLU A 32 -8.34 0.35 -7.33
C GLU A 32 -9.10 -0.64 -8.21
N ASP A 33 -10.33 -0.31 -8.56
CA ASP A 33 -11.18 -1.20 -9.37
C ASP A 33 -10.89 -1.13 -10.87
N GLU A 34 -10.32 -0.03 -11.35
CA GLU A 34 -9.92 0.08 -12.75
C GLU A 34 -8.55 -0.56 -12.96
N GLU A 35 -8.53 -1.68 -13.70
CA GLU A 35 -7.33 -2.47 -13.89
C GLU A 35 -6.17 -1.66 -14.48
N ALA A 36 -6.46 -0.84 -15.48
CA ALA A 36 -5.42 -0.03 -16.13
C ALA A 36 -4.81 0.98 -15.17
N VAL A 37 -5.61 1.59 -14.31
CA VAL A 37 -5.14 2.55 -13.31
C VAL A 37 -4.32 1.84 -12.26
N ALA A 38 -4.80 0.71 -11.75
CA ALA A 38 -4.09 -0.10 -10.77
C ALA A 38 -2.73 -0.53 -11.28
N GLU A 39 -2.66 -1.04 -12.50
CA GLU A 39 -1.42 -1.48 -13.12
C GLU A 39 -0.45 -0.33 -13.33
N GLY A 40 -0.94 0.82 -13.74
CA GLY A 40 -0.13 2.02 -13.88
C GLY A 40 0.49 2.46 -12.56
N LEU A 41 -0.29 2.44 -11.49
CA LEU A 41 0.20 2.76 -10.16
C LEU A 41 1.23 1.74 -9.69
N ARG A 42 1.00 0.45 -9.93
CA ARG A 42 1.96 -0.59 -9.58
C ARG A 42 3.30 -0.35 -10.25
N LEU A 43 3.29 -0.07 -11.56
CA LEU A 43 4.53 0.17 -12.30
C LEU A 43 5.30 1.38 -11.77
N LEU A 44 4.60 2.44 -11.37
CA LEU A 44 5.24 3.62 -10.80
C LEU A 44 5.82 3.34 -9.42
N LEU A 45 5.08 2.63 -8.59
CA LEU A 45 5.44 2.45 -7.18
C LEU A 45 6.41 1.32 -6.96
N GLU A 46 6.42 0.28 -7.80
CA GLU A 46 7.26 -0.89 -7.56
C GLU A 46 8.75 -0.62 -7.66
N GLN A 47 9.14 0.52 -8.18
CA GLN A 47 10.54 0.92 -8.20
C GLN A 47 11.09 1.18 -6.80
N GLU A 48 10.22 1.56 -5.87
CA GLU A 48 10.64 1.91 -4.51
C GLU A 48 9.87 1.16 -3.41
N TYR A 49 8.83 0.42 -3.77
CA TYR A 49 7.98 -0.29 -2.82
C TYR A 49 7.72 -1.72 -3.27
N ALA A 50 7.41 -2.57 -2.30
CA ALA A 50 6.80 -3.87 -2.62
C ALA A 50 5.30 -3.60 -2.76
N VAL A 51 4.72 -3.87 -3.93
CA VAL A 51 3.35 -3.46 -4.24
C VAL A 51 2.47 -4.67 -4.50
N ASP A 52 1.33 -4.72 -3.82
CA ASP A 52 0.26 -5.67 -4.11
C ASP A 52 -0.98 -4.88 -4.53
N LEU A 53 -1.84 -5.51 -5.32
CA LEU A 53 -3.06 -4.90 -5.82
C LEU A 53 -4.30 -5.59 -5.27
N ALA A 54 -5.32 -4.80 -4.96
CA ALA A 54 -6.66 -5.29 -4.70
C ALA A 54 -7.61 -4.57 -5.66
N SER A 55 -8.52 -5.32 -6.28
CA SER A 55 -9.44 -4.77 -7.26
C SER A 55 -10.78 -4.34 -6.66
N SER A 56 -10.97 -4.54 -5.38
CA SER A 56 -12.21 -4.18 -4.68
C SER A 56 -11.92 -3.92 -3.21
N GLY A 57 -12.85 -3.25 -2.55
CA GLY A 57 -12.77 -3.04 -1.10
C GLY A 57 -12.83 -4.36 -0.33
N GLU A 58 -13.67 -5.28 -0.81
CA GLU A 58 -13.80 -6.61 -0.17
C GLU A 58 -12.47 -7.39 -0.23
N GLN A 59 -11.83 -7.39 -1.39
CA GLN A 59 -10.53 -8.05 -1.54
C GLN A 59 -9.47 -7.37 -0.66
N ALA A 60 -9.47 -6.05 -0.63
CA ALA A 60 -8.54 -5.29 0.21
C ALA A 60 -8.73 -5.64 1.69
N LEU A 61 -9.96 -5.71 2.14
CA LEU A 61 -10.24 -6.05 3.54
C LEU A 61 -9.70 -7.44 3.88
N GLU A 62 -9.94 -8.41 3.01
CA GLU A 62 -9.43 -9.76 3.21
C GLU A 62 -7.90 -9.78 3.30
N MET A 63 -7.24 -9.06 2.39
CA MET A 63 -5.77 -8.98 2.38
C MET A 63 -5.22 -8.29 3.63
N LEU A 64 -5.86 -7.20 4.05
CA LEU A 64 -5.40 -6.42 5.21
C LEU A 64 -5.63 -7.15 6.53
N LEU A 65 -6.62 -8.02 6.59
CA LEU A 65 -6.87 -8.84 7.77
C LEU A 65 -6.06 -10.15 7.75
N GLY A 66 -5.34 -10.41 6.67
CA GLY A 66 -4.51 -11.61 6.53
C GLY A 66 -3.14 -11.45 7.20
N ASP A 67 -2.25 -12.40 6.88
CA ASP A 67 -0.94 -12.49 7.55
C ASP A 67 0.13 -11.57 6.96
N VAL A 68 -0.05 -11.11 5.71
CA VAL A 68 0.91 -10.23 5.08
C VAL A 68 0.76 -8.81 5.62
N PRO A 69 1.80 -8.24 6.23
CA PRO A 69 1.70 -6.88 6.74
C PRO A 69 1.85 -5.85 5.62
N PHE A 70 1.03 -4.81 5.68
CA PHE A 70 1.12 -3.67 4.77
C PHE A 70 1.45 -2.42 5.58
N ASP A 71 2.42 -1.65 5.11
CA ASP A 71 2.86 -0.44 5.81
C ASP A 71 1.96 0.75 5.51
N ALA A 72 1.41 0.81 4.30
CA ALA A 72 0.46 1.83 3.88
C ALA A 72 -0.44 1.28 2.78
N VAL A 73 -1.58 1.91 2.59
CA VAL A 73 -2.60 1.49 1.61
C VAL A 73 -3.02 2.72 0.80
N LEU A 74 -2.87 2.65 -0.51
CA LEU A 74 -3.37 3.69 -1.40
C LEU A 74 -4.71 3.21 -1.94
N CYS A 75 -5.79 3.87 -1.54
CA CYS A 75 -7.16 3.39 -1.78
C CYS A 75 -8.02 4.42 -2.47
N ASP A 76 -8.64 4.02 -3.57
CA ASP A 76 -9.66 4.85 -4.22
C ASP A 76 -10.85 4.98 -3.26
N LEU A 77 -11.30 6.21 -3.06
CA LEU A 77 -12.42 6.48 -2.16
C LEU A 77 -13.73 5.94 -2.71
N MET A 78 -13.94 6.07 -4.01
CA MET A 78 -15.19 5.70 -4.67
C MET A 78 -15.01 4.48 -5.55
N MET A 79 -15.54 3.36 -5.12
CA MET A 79 -15.51 2.09 -5.85
C MET A 79 -16.87 1.41 -5.81
N PRO A 80 -17.22 0.61 -6.83
CA PRO A 80 -18.44 -0.20 -6.78
C PRO A 80 -18.35 -1.21 -5.63
N GLY A 81 -19.47 -1.57 -5.05
CA GLY A 81 -19.51 -2.46 -3.91
C GLY A 81 -18.98 -1.77 -2.66
N MET A 82 -17.96 -2.32 -2.03
CA MET A 82 -17.37 -1.71 -0.85
C MET A 82 -16.50 -0.52 -1.25
N SER A 83 -16.90 0.67 -0.85
CA SER A 83 -16.16 1.91 -1.08
C SER A 83 -14.96 2.03 -0.14
N GLY A 84 -14.10 3.02 -0.39
CA GLY A 84 -13.00 3.32 0.53
C GLY A 84 -13.50 3.72 1.92
N ILE A 85 -14.64 4.38 1.99
CA ILE A 85 -15.27 4.75 3.27
C ILE A 85 -15.68 3.50 4.04
N GLU A 86 -16.34 2.58 3.36
CA GLU A 86 -16.78 1.32 3.99
C GLU A 86 -15.58 0.47 4.42
N LEU A 87 -14.54 0.45 3.61
CA LEU A 87 -13.29 -0.24 3.96
C LEU A 87 -12.68 0.35 5.23
N PHE A 88 -12.62 1.68 5.32
CA PHE A 88 -12.13 2.36 6.51
C PHE A 88 -12.92 1.94 7.75
N ARG A 89 -14.24 1.97 7.66
CA ARG A 89 -15.12 1.61 8.78
C ARG A 89 -14.96 0.15 9.19
N ALA A 90 -14.85 -0.73 8.21
CA ALA A 90 -14.65 -2.15 8.48
C ALA A 90 -13.31 -2.42 9.17
N LEU A 91 -12.24 -1.78 8.72
CA LEU A 91 -10.93 -1.91 9.34
C LEU A 91 -10.92 -1.38 10.77
N LYS A 92 -11.53 -0.22 10.98
CA LYS A 92 -11.61 0.38 12.31
C LYS A 92 -12.34 -0.54 13.29
N ALA A 93 -13.39 -1.22 12.83
CA ALA A 93 -14.17 -2.14 13.65
C ALA A 93 -13.44 -3.45 13.92
N ARG A 94 -12.73 -4.00 12.92
CA ARG A 94 -12.16 -5.34 13.00
C ARG A 94 -10.67 -5.40 13.33
N ALA A 95 -9.94 -4.35 13.00
CA ALA A 95 -8.49 -4.26 13.25
C ALA A 95 -8.15 -2.81 13.60
N PRO A 96 -8.57 -2.32 14.79
CA PRO A 96 -8.38 -0.91 15.16
C PRO A 96 -6.93 -0.46 15.01
N GLY A 97 -6.76 0.67 14.33
CA GLY A 97 -5.44 1.21 13.97
C GLY A 97 -5.06 0.97 12.53
N MET A 98 -5.56 -0.09 11.91
CA MET A 98 -5.26 -0.40 10.51
C MET A 98 -5.86 0.66 9.58
N GLU A 99 -7.01 1.23 9.92
CA GLU A 99 -7.65 2.29 9.14
C GLU A 99 -6.75 3.52 8.99
N GLU A 100 -5.83 3.75 9.91
CA GLU A 100 -4.92 4.90 9.85
C GLU A 100 -3.88 4.76 8.74
N ARG A 101 -3.70 3.56 8.19
CA ARG A 101 -2.76 3.30 7.10
C ARG A 101 -3.29 3.67 5.73
N LEU A 102 -4.59 4.01 5.63
CA LEU A 102 -5.21 4.36 4.36
C LEU A 102 -4.84 5.77 3.93
N VAL A 103 -4.38 5.90 2.68
CA VAL A 103 -4.23 7.16 1.97
C VAL A 103 -5.26 7.13 0.86
N PHE A 104 -6.17 8.10 0.83
CA PHE A 104 -7.27 8.08 -0.13
C PHE A 104 -6.92 8.78 -1.43
N MET A 105 -7.31 8.15 -2.53
CA MET A 105 -7.30 8.77 -3.85
C MET A 105 -8.70 9.32 -4.11
N THR A 106 -8.80 10.59 -4.44
CA THR A 106 -10.08 11.24 -4.68
C THR A 106 -10.10 11.85 -6.07
N GLY A 107 -11.22 11.75 -6.75
CA GLY A 107 -11.40 12.37 -8.07
C GLY A 107 -12.59 13.31 -8.05
N GLY A 108 -12.42 14.50 -8.52
CA GLY A 108 -13.44 15.48 -8.86
C GLY A 108 -14.63 15.66 -7.90
N ALA A 109 -15.76 15.10 -8.25
CA ALA A 109 -16.99 15.34 -7.53
C ALA A 109 -17.17 14.39 -6.37
N PHE A 110 -17.49 14.94 -5.20
CA PHE A 110 -17.80 14.16 -4.01
C PHE A 110 -19.29 14.19 -3.72
N THR A 111 -19.79 13.10 -3.14
CA THR A 111 -21.09 13.12 -2.50
C THR A 111 -20.96 13.87 -1.17
N PRO A 112 -22.05 14.44 -0.63
CA PRO A 112 -22.00 15.04 0.71
C PRO A 112 -21.48 14.10 1.77
N GLU A 113 -21.80 12.80 1.68
CA GLU A 113 -21.29 11.79 2.59
C GLU A 113 -19.76 11.66 2.53
N ALA A 114 -19.21 11.68 1.32
CA ALA A 114 -17.76 11.59 1.13
C ALA A 114 -17.05 12.82 1.67
N GLU A 115 -17.62 14.01 1.46
CA GLU A 115 -17.06 15.25 2.00
C GLU A 115 -17.07 15.22 3.53
N ASP A 116 -18.16 14.83 4.13
CA ASP A 116 -18.27 14.74 5.59
C ASP A 116 -17.27 13.74 6.13
N PHE A 117 -17.15 12.59 5.50
CA PHE A 117 -16.18 11.58 5.91
C PHE A 117 -14.75 12.12 5.87
N LEU A 118 -14.37 12.76 4.77
CA LEU A 118 -13.00 13.30 4.63
C LEU A 118 -12.71 14.42 5.63
N ASP A 119 -13.73 15.16 6.03
CA ASP A 119 -13.58 16.19 7.05
C ASP A 119 -13.41 15.60 8.45
N GLU A 120 -13.97 14.43 8.69
CA GLU A 120 -13.92 13.78 10.01
C GLU A 120 -12.61 13.02 10.25
N VAL A 121 -12.00 12.49 9.20
CA VAL A 121 -10.81 11.65 9.36
C VAL A 121 -9.53 12.43 9.10
N SER A 122 -8.45 12.00 9.76
CA SER A 122 -7.15 12.66 9.61
C SER A 122 -6.29 12.03 8.50
N ASN A 123 -6.81 11.02 7.82
CA ASN A 123 -6.07 10.33 6.78
C ASN A 123 -5.65 11.26 5.65
N ALA A 124 -4.45 11.06 5.15
CA ALA A 124 -3.96 11.78 3.99
C ALA A 124 -4.77 11.44 2.75
N ARG A 125 -4.86 12.39 1.84
CA ARG A 125 -5.56 12.19 0.58
C ARG A 125 -4.79 12.87 -0.56
N VAL A 126 -4.93 12.33 -1.75
CA VAL A 126 -4.35 12.87 -2.97
C VAL A 126 -5.45 12.95 -4.02
N GLU A 127 -5.52 14.10 -4.71
CA GLU A 127 -6.52 14.33 -5.74
C GLU A 127 -6.00 13.91 -7.10
N LYS A 128 -6.84 13.23 -7.88
CA LYS A 128 -6.55 12.87 -9.27
C LYS A 128 -6.77 14.09 -10.17
N PRO A 129 -5.91 14.35 -11.15
CA PRO A 129 -4.65 13.66 -11.44
C PRO A 129 -3.56 14.08 -10.45
N PHE A 130 -2.73 13.11 -10.06
CA PHE A 130 -1.65 13.35 -9.10
C PHE A 130 -0.32 12.94 -9.72
N ASP A 131 0.78 13.50 -9.21
CA ASP A 131 2.12 13.10 -9.61
C ASP A 131 2.71 12.09 -8.63
N PHE A 132 3.76 11.41 -9.08
CA PHE A 132 4.44 10.41 -8.26
C PHE A 132 5.00 11.01 -6.96
N THR A 133 5.55 12.20 -7.04
CA THR A 133 6.19 12.84 -5.88
C THR A 133 5.21 13.05 -4.73
N SER A 134 4.01 13.52 -5.04
CA SER A 134 2.97 13.73 -4.03
C SER A 134 2.52 12.42 -3.39
N VAL A 135 2.30 11.40 -4.22
CA VAL A 135 1.88 10.08 -3.75
C VAL A 135 2.99 9.45 -2.89
N ASP A 136 4.21 9.49 -3.38
CA ASP A 136 5.36 8.92 -2.68
C ASP A 136 5.55 9.56 -1.30
N ARG A 137 5.44 10.87 -1.23
CA ARG A 137 5.59 11.59 0.05
C ARG A 137 4.56 11.12 1.08
N LEU A 138 3.30 11.02 0.68
CA LEU A 138 2.24 10.62 1.58
C LEU A 138 2.36 9.16 2.00
N LEU A 139 2.64 8.26 1.06
CA LEU A 139 2.80 6.84 1.35
C LEU A 139 3.99 6.60 2.27
N ARG A 140 5.10 7.26 2.02
CA ARG A 140 6.31 7.12 2.83
C ARG A 140 6.08 7.62 4.25
N HIS A 141 5.40 8.74 4.38
CA HIS A 141 5.06 9.29 5.70
C HIS A 141 4.22 8.30 6.50
N VAL A 142 3.18 7.76 5.89
CA VAL A 142 2.29 6.78 6.55
C VAL A 142 3.04 5.49 6.87
N ALA A 143 3.82 4.98 5.92
CA ALA A 143 4.56 3.73 6.10
C ALA A 143 5.57 3.83 7.24
N VAL A 144 6.31 4.94 7.32
CA VAL A 144 7.29 5.15 8.39
C VAL A 144 6.59 5.27 9.74
N ALA A 145 5.49 6.01 9.81
CA ALA A 145 4.75 6.20 11.06
C ALA A 145 4.24 4.87 11.63
N HIS A 146 3.71 4.01 10.78
CA HIS A 146 3.14 2.74 11.24
C HIS A 146 4.19 1.67 11.49
N ARG A 147 5.27 1.67 10.75
CA ARG A 147 6.37 0.75 11.00
C ARG A 147 7.00 0.98 12.38
N ARG A 148 7.00 2.22 12.85
CA ARG A 148 7.51 2.55 14.18
C ARG A 148 6.58 2.09 15.29
N ARG A 149 5.27 2.06 15.03
CA ARG A 149 4.27 1.66 16.02
C ARG A 149 4.21 0.16 16.20
N ASP A 150 4.45 -0.59 15.13
CA ASP A 150 4.42 -2.04 15.18
C ASP A 150 5.82 -2.54 15.50
N PRO A 151 6.05 -3.06 16.71
CA PRO A 151 7.37 -3.58 17.05
C PRO A 151 7.69 -4.77 16.14
N PRO A 152 8.96 -4.98 15.80
CA PRO A 152 9.33 -6.11 14.98
C PRO A 152 8.91 -7.41 15.64
N ALA A 153 8.40 -8.33 14.85
CA ALA A 153 8.06 -9.66 15.34
C ALA A 153 9.31 -10.33 15.86
N VAL A 154 9.24 -10.77 17.09
CA VAL A 154 10.40 -11.39 17.76
C VAL A 154 10.45 -12.87 17.47
#